data_8b3681bfa1e806bca0da6c2b890f977a
#
_entry.id   8b3681bfa1e806bca0da6c2b890f977a
#
_cell.length_a   1.000
_cell.length_b   1.000
_cell.length_c   1.000
_cell.angle_alpha   90.00
_cell.angle_beta   90.00
_cell.angle_gamma   90.00
#
_symmetry.space_group_name_H-M   'P 1'
#
loop_
_entity.id
_entity.type
_entity.pdbx_description
1 polymer ?
#
loop_
_entity_poly.entity_id
_entity_poly.type
_entity_poly.pdbx_seq_one_letter_code
_entity_poly.pdbx_strand_id
1 'polypeptide(L)'
;MAVLKLLYGTAWKKEATGDLVFRALRAGFRGVDTAAQPRHYNEALVGAGIRRAISEGIVKREDLFIQTKFTPVSGQDPDNMPYDLEAPLEEQVHASVASSLSHFTFDQPDNAYLDSLVLHSPPSDHFVDLLKVWKALETYVPHRIRQLGISNTDLHVVGRLCTSPDISVRPKVVQNRFYPATRWEVDLRAYCRIQRIAFQAFWTLSGNPELLRSAPVRKLAQSAAISTPVALYALVLGLDGTTILDGTMSEIHMAEDLKVTETVDEFTRGEDGQATWAACLDEFKALIGESE
;
A
#
# COMPACT_ATOMS: atom_id res chain seq x y z
N MET A 1 13.50 -7.29 6.83
CA MET A 1 12.90 -5.99 7.20
C MET A 1 11.71 -6.23 8.09
N ALA A 2 11.51 -5.39 9.12
CA ALA A 2 10.25 -5.37 9.87
C ALA A 2 9.09 -5.05 8.91
N VAL A 3 7.93 -5.62 9.16
CA VAL A 3 6.74 -5.33 8.35
C VAL A 3 6.34 -3.88 8.59
N LEU A 4 6.39 -3.06 7.53
CA LEU A 4 5.93 -1.67 7.62
C LEU A 4 4.43 -1.63 7.88
N LYS A 5 4.02 -0.90 8.91
CA LYS A 5 2.62 -0.74 9.29
C LYS A 5 1.93 0.35 8.46
N LEU A 6 2.68 1.38 8.06
CA LEU A 6 2.20 2.50 7.27
C LEU A 6 3.07 2.69 6.03
N LEU A 7 2.44 2.92 4.88
CA LEU A 7 3.05 3.40 3.64
C LEU A 7 2.52 4.79 3.32
N TYR A 8 3.40 5.69 2.92
CA TYR A 8 2.98 7.01 2.46
C TYR A 8 2.43 6.92 1.04
N GLY A 9 1.12 7.08 0.89
CA GLY A 9 0.42 7.04 -0.39
C GLY A 9 0.49 8.39 -1.12
N THR A 10 0.87 8.38 -2.40
CA THR A 10 1.15 9.60 -3.18
C THR A 10 0.06 9.99 -4.18
N ALA A 11 -1.07 9.28 -4.20
CA ALA A 11 -2.19 9.57 -5.08
C ALA A 11 -2.75 11.00 -4.88
N TRP A 12 -3.14 11.67 -5.98
CA TRP A 12 -3.85 12.96 -6.00
C TRP A 12 -3.09 14.16 -5.41
N LYS A 13 -1.78 14.07 -5.24
CA LYS A 13 -0.96 15.15 -4.67
C LYS A 13 -0.44 16.15 -5.69
N LYS A 14 -0.61 15.87 -6.98
CA LYS A 14 -0.25 16.75 -8.11
C LYS A 14 1.18 17.31 -7.96
N GLU A 15 1.33 18.61 -8.13
CA GLU A 15 2.61 19.32 -8.06
C GLU A 15 3.25 19.30 -6.67
N ALA A 16 2.44 19.11 -5.61
CA ALA A 16 2.93 19.02 -4.24
C ALA A 16 3.58 17.67 -3.91
N THR A 17 3.49 16.68 -4.82
CA THR A 17 3.96 15.30 -4.57
C THR A 17 5.39 15.26 -4.04
N GLY A 18 6.34 15.95 -4.67
CA GLY A 18 7.76 15.89 -4.28
C GLY A 18 8.02 16.45 -2.89
N ASP A 19 7.43 17.60 -2.57
CA ASP A 19 7.57 18.22 -1.26
C ASP A 19 6.89 17.39 -0.16
N LEU A 20 5.70 16.85 -0.42
CA LEU A 20 4.99 15.99 0.52
C LEU A 20 5.72 14.67 0.80
N VAL A 21 6.31 14.04 -0.22
CA VAL A 21 7.16 12.86 -0.03
C VAL A 21 8.38 13.19 0.83
N PHE A 22 9.05 14.30 0.54
CA PHE A 22 10.17 14.76 1.36
C PHE A 22 9.78 14.97 2.83
N ARG A 23 8.64 15.65 3.08
CA ARG A 23 8.12 15.87 4.44
C ARG A 23 7.75 14.56 5.14
N ALA A 24 7.11 13.63 4.44
CA ALA A 24 6.78 12.32 4.99
C ALA A 24 8.03 11.53 5.42
N LEU A 25 9.08 11.52 4.58
CA LEU A 25 10.35 10.88 4.92
C LEU A 25 11.04 11.57 6.11
N ARG A 26 10.98 12.91 6.17
CA ARG A 26 11.50 13.70 7.29
C ARG A 26 10.71 13.43 8.58
N ALA A 27 9.39 13.22 8.49
CA ALA A 27 8.54 12.86 9.64
C ALA A 27 8.83 11.44 10.16
N GLY A 28 9.39 10.54 9.33
CA GLY A 28 9.75 9.17 9.75
C GLY A 28 9.17 8.04 8.88
N PHE A 29 8.36 8.34 7.87
CA PHE A 29 7.94 7.30 6.92
C PHE A 29 9.17 6.66 6.26
N ARG A 30 9.10 5.35 6.08
CA ARG A 30 10.14 4.55 5.39
C ARG A 30 9.58 3.74 4.23
N GLY A 31 8.26 3.76 4.02
CA GLY A 31 7.59 3.18 2.88
C GLY A 31 6.85 4.24 2.07
N VAL A 32 7.00 4.21 0.74
CA VAL A 32 6.31 5.10 -0.20
C VAL A 32 5.58 4.26 -1.24
N ASP A 33 4.30 4.54 -1.44
CA ASP A 33 3.44 3.93 -2.46
C ASP A 33 3.07 4.95 -3.54
N THR A 34 3.31 4.59 -4.80
CA THR A 34 2.97 5.38 -5.97
C THR A 34 2.46 4.48 -7.10
N ALA A 35 2.34 4.99 -8.33
CA ALA A 35 2.00 4.22 -9.52
C ALA A 35 2.48 4.90 -10.81
N ALA A 36 2.80 4.08 -11.81
CA ALA A 36 3.01 4.51 -13.20
C ALA A 36 1.65 4.84 -13.86
N GLN A 37 0.96 5.83 -13.30
CA GLN A 37 -0.36 6.31 -13.73
C GLN A 37 -0.40 7.84 -13.64
N PRO A 38 0.07 8.58 -14.64
CA PRO A 38 0.16 10.04 -14.61
C PRO A 38 -1.16 10.76 -14.33
N ARG A 39 -2.29 10.11 -14.57
CA ARG A 39 -3.63 10.63 -14.25
C ARG A 39 -3.80 11.01 -12.77
N HIS A 40 -3.23 10.23 -11.85
CA HIS A 40 -3.41 10.40 -10.40
C HIS A 40 -2.12 10.45 -9.60
N TYR A 41 -0.99 10.12 -10.21
CA TYR A 41 0.31 9.99 -9.56
C TYR A 41 1.39 10.73 -10.36
N ASN A 42 2.51 11.03 -9.71
CA ASN A 42 3.68 11.60 -10.38
C ASN A 42 4.96 10.95 -9.84
N GLU A 43 5.38 9.84 -10.48
CA GLU A 43 6.58 9.10 -10.07
C GLU A 43 7.85 9.95 -10.15
N ALA A 44 7.96 10.85 -11.13
CA ALA A 44 9.12 11.73 -11.26
C ALA A 44 9.28 12.65 -10.04
N LEU A 45 8.18 13.23 -9.56
CA LEU A 45 8.16 14.05 -8.35
C LEU A 45 8.37 13.21 -7.08
N VAL A 46 7.85 11.97 -7.01
CA VAL A 46 8.17 11.05 -5.92
C VAL A 46 9.68 10.80 -5.86
N GLY A 47 10.29 10.43 -6.99
CA GLY A 47 11.73 10.25 -7.10
C GLY A 47 12.53 11.50 -6.70
N ALA A 48 12.06 12.69 -7.09
CA ALA A 48 12.69 13.96 -6.71
C ALA A 48 12.64 14.20 -5.19
N GLY A 49 11.49 13.95 -4.55
CA GLY A 49 11.34 14.05 -3.09
C GLY A 49 12.25 13.09 -2.33
N ILE A 50 12.38 11.84 -2.81
CA ILE A 50 13.30 10.84 -2.23
C ILE A 50 14.76 11.25 -2.43
N ARG A 51 15.16 11.67 -3.65
CA ARG A 51 16.53 12.17 -3.91
C ARG A 51 16.90 13.31 -2.98
N ARG A 52 15.99 14.26 -2.75
CA ARG A 52 16.19 15.34 -1.81
C ARG A 52 16.41 14.81 -0.39
N ALA A 53 15.60 13.88 0.09
CA ALA A 53 15.75 13.30 1.43
C ALA A 53 17.08 12.54 1.59
N ILE A 54 17.53 11.83 0.54
CA ILE A 54 18.85 11.17 0.54
C ILE A 54 19.98 12.21 0.56
N SER A 55 19.91 13.24 -0.26
CA SER A 55 20.95 14.28 -0.35
C SER A 55 21.09 15.11 0.93
N GLU A 56 19.98 15.27 1.68
CA GLU A 56 19.98 15.94 2.99
C GLU A 56 20.34 14.99 4.15
N GLY A 57 20.64 13.71 3.86
CA GLY A 57 21.06 12.73 4.88
C GLY A 57 19.94 12.24 5.80
N ILE A 58 18.67 12.46 5.42
CA ILE A 58 17.49 12.05 6.22
C ILE A 58 17.29 10.53 6.16
N VAL A 59 17.53 9.93 4.99
CA VAL A 59 17.38 8.50 4.73
C VAL A 59 18.46 8.03 3.76
N LYS A 60 18.72 6.72 3.74
CA LYS A 60 19.45 6.05 2.65
C LYS A 60 18.48 5.24 1.82
N ARG A 61 18.86 4.89 0.57
CA ARG A 61 18.03 4.06 -0.31
C ARG A 61 17.67 2.71 0.32
N GLU A 62 18.61 2.10 0.99
CA GLU A 62 18.44 0.80 1.66
C GLU A 62 17.48 0.83 2.85
N ASP A 63 17.21 1.99 3.44
CA ASP A 63 16.25 2.18 4.52
C ASP A 63 14.80 2.29 4.01
N LEU A 64 14.64 2.46 2.70
CA LEU A 64 13.34 2.73 2.09
C LEU A 64 12.73 1.50 1.44
N PHE A 65 11.40 1.41 1.57
CA PHE A 65 10.55 0.53 0.81
C PHE A 65 9.81 1.36 -0.25
N ILE A 66 10.19 1.21 -1.51
CA ILE A 66 9.58 1.91 -2.64
C ILE A 66 8.69 0.94 -3.40
N GLN A 67 7.39 1.25 -3.41
CA GLN A 67 6.36 0.50 -4.12
C GLN A 67 5.76 1.36 -5.22
N THR A 68 5.69 0.80 -6.43
CA THR A 68 4.95 1.40 -7.54
C THR A 68 4.04 0.36 -8.19
N LYS A 69 3.31 0.77 -9.25
CA LYS A 69 2.32 -0.07 -9.90
C LYS A 69 2.45 -0.02 -11.42
N PHE A 70 2.34 -1.18 -12.06
CA PHE A 70 1.96 -1.24 -13.48
C PHE A 70 0.44 -1.03 -13.56
N THR A 71 0.00 -0.01 -14.30
CA THR A 71 -1.41 0.28 -14.52
C THR A 71 -1.81 -0.13 -15.94
N PRO A 72 -2.77 -1.04 -16.12
CA PRO A 72 -3.29 -1.39 -17.44
C PRO A 72 -3.96 -0.21 -18.13
N VAL A 73 -4.12 -0.31 -19.47
CA VAL A 73 -4.71 0.74 -20.33
C VAL A 73 -6.04 1.27 -19.79
N SER A 74 -6.90 0.39 -19.27
CA SER A 74 -8.20 0.79 -18.70
C SER A 74 -8.12 1.79 -17.54
N GLY A 75 -6.97 1.86 -16.87
CA GLY A 75 -6.72 2.79 -15.75
C GLY A 75 -5.91 4.02 -16.14
N GLN A 76 -5.42 4.10 -17.39
CA GLN A 76 -4.55 5.17 -17.86
C GLN A 76 -5.32 6.36 -18.45
N ASP A 77 -4.61 7.41 -18.72
CA ASP A 77 -5.01 8.52 -19.58
C ASP A 77 -4.38 8.27 -20.96
N PRO A 78 -5.18 8.08 -22.02
CA PRO A 78 -4.64 7.78 -23.35
C PRO A 78 -3.63 8.81 -23.87
N ASP A 79 -3.78 10.07 -23.47
CA ASP A 79 -2.91 11.17 -23.89
C ASP A 79 -1.63 11.28 -23.04
N ASN A 80 -1.55 10.56 -21.92
CA ASN A 80 -0.42 10.63 -21.00
C ASN A 80 -0.25 9.29 -20.23
N MET A 81 0.48 8.36 -20.84
CA MET A 81 0.81 7.07 -20.24
C MET A 81 2.27 6.67 -20.52
N PRO A 82 2.88 5.80 -19.69
CA PRO A 82 4.30 5.46 -19.77
C PRO A 82 4.63 4.43 -20.86
N TYR A 83 3.69 4.04 -21.73
CA TYR A 83 3.86 3.06 -22.77
C TYR A 83 2.92 3.31 -23.95
N ASP A 84 3.19 2.68 -25.09
CA ASP A 84 2.33 2.74 -26.27
C ASP A 84 1.07 1.89 -26.05
N LEU A 85 -0.09 2.48 -26.24
CA LEU A 85 -1.41 1.87 -26.14
C LEU A 85 -1.58 0.67 -27.08
N GLU A 86 -1.03 0.76 -28.29
CA GLU A 86 -1.15 -0.27 -29.35
C GLU A 86 -0.11 -1.38 -29.21
N ALA A 87 0.89 -1.24 -28.32
CA ALA A 87 1.90 -2.26 -28.09
C ALA A 87 1.31 -3.53 -27.44
N PRO A 88 1.90 -4.70 -27.69
CA PRO A 88 1.57 -5.92 -26.96
C PRO A 88 1.66 -5.75 -25.44
N LEU A 89 0.81 -6.44 -24.65
CA LEU A 89 0.78 -6.33 -23.20
C LEU A 89 2.15 -6.48 -22.53
N GLU A 90 2.99 -7.40 -23.01
CA GLU A 90 4.32 -7.62 -22.46
C GLU A 90 5.22 -6.40 -22.69
N GLU A 91 5.16 -5.78 -23.86
CA GLU A 91 5.92 -4.57 -24.17
C GLU A 91 5.44 -3.37 -23.35
N GLN A 92 4.12 -3.24 -23.13
CA GLN A 92 3.55 -2.23 -22.22
C GLN A 92 4.11 -2.37 -20.80
N VAL A 93 4.20 -3.61 -20.30
CA VAL A 93 4.80 -3.91 -18.98
C VAL A 93 6.26 -3.47 -18.95
N HIS A 94 7.05 -3.88 -19.94
CA HIS A 94 8.48 -3.57 -19.98
C HIS A 94 8.74 -2.07 -20.09
N ALA A 95 8.00 -1.35 -20.91
CA ALA A 95 8.09 0.11 -21.04
C ALA A 95 7.73 0.84 -19.71
N SER A 96 6.63 0.41 -19.07
CA SER A 96 6.22 0.96 -17.78
C SER A 96 7.24 0.71 -16.67
N VAL A 97 7.80 -0.51 -16.58
CA VAL A 97 8.83 -0.85 -15.60
C VAL A 97 10.10 -0.05 -15.84
N ALA A 98 10.53 0.10 -17.10
CA ALA A 98 11.71 0.90 -17.45
C ALA A 98 11.51 2.37 -17.05
N SER A 99 10.33 2.94 -17.32
CA SER A 99 9.95 4.30 -16.88
C SER A 99 10.04 4.44 -15.36
N SER A 100 9.42 3.54 -14.60
CA SER A 100 9.46 3.57 -13.13
C SER A 100 10.88 3.46 -12.60
N LEU A 101 11.69 2.52 -13.11
CA LEU A 101 13.08 2.37 -12.69
C LEU A 101 13.90 3.62 -12.95
N SER A 102 13.65 4.35 -14.05
CA SER A 102 14.35 5.61 -14.35
C SER A 102 14.05 6.70 -13.30
N HIS A 103 12.82 6.78 -12.82
CA HIS A 103 12.42 7.74 -11.77
C HIS A 103 13.04 7.41 -10.41
N PHE A 104 13.28 6.13 -10.12
CA PHE A 104 13.82 5.63 -8.85
C PHE A 104 15.30 5.22 -8.93
N THR A 105 16.03 5.78 -9.86
CA THR A 105 17.49 5.72 -9.92
C THR A 105 18.09 6.81 -9.02
N PHE A 106 18.86 6.41 -8.00
CA PHE A 106 19.48 7.32 -7.02
C PHE A 106 21.00 7.33 -7.06
N ASP A 107 21.60 6.38 -7.77
CA ASP A 107 23.02 6.20 -7.99
C ASP A 107 23.26 5.81 -9.46
N GLN A 108 23.84 4.65 -9.73
CA GLN A 108 24.02 4.15 -11.09
C GLN A 108 22.74 3.50 -11.61
N PRO A 109 22.40 3.63 -12.90
CA PRO A 109 21.19 3.03 -13.49
C PRO A 109 21.08 1.52 -13.25
N ASP A 110 22.18 0.80 -13.27
CA ASP A 110 22.20 -0.66 -13.06
C ASP A 110 21.87 -1.05 -11.62
N ASN A 111 22.00 -0.14 -10.67
CA ASN A 111 21.67 -0.34 -9.27
C ASN A 111 20.21 0.01 -8.92
N ALA A 112 19.45 0.56 -9.87
CA ALA A 112 18.06 0.91 -9.62
C ALA A 112 17.21 -0.34 -9.38
N TYR A 113 16.41 -0.33 -8.32
CA TYR A 113 15.48 -1.39 -7.97
C TYR A 113 14.22 -0.86 -7.30
N LEU A 114 13.15 -1.64 -7.35
CA LEU A 114 11.91 -1.42 -6.61
C LEU A 114 11.79 -2.49 -5.52
N ASP A 115 11.32 -2.11 -4.35
CA ASP A 115 11.05 -3.07 -3.27
C ASP A 115 9.77 -3.85 -3.55
N SER A 116 8.79 -3.22 -4.20
CA SER A 116 7.54 -3.86 -4.60
C SER A 116 7.01 -3.27 -5.90
N LEU A 117 6.51 -4.11 -6.79
CA LEU A 117 5.69 -3.69 -7.91
C LEU A 117 4.33 -4.39 -7.85
N VAL A 118 3.27 -3.59 -7.89
CA VAL A 118 1.90 -4.05 -7.79
C VAL A 118 1.22 -3.91 -9.15
N LEU A 119 0.59 -4.97 -9.64
CA LEU A 119 -0.36 -4.85 -10.74
C LEU A 119 -1.57 -4.06 -10.25
N HIS A 120 -1.81 -2.85 -10.80
CA HIS A 120 -2.77 -1.87 -10.27
C HIS A 120 -4.22 -2.37 -10.31
N SER A 121 -4.54 -3.19 -11.30
CA SER A 121 -5.78 -3.98 -11.44
C SER A 121 -5.55 -5.10 -12.43
N PRO A 122 -6.37 -6.17 -12.47
CA PRO A 122 -6.37 -7.11 -13.59
C PRO A 122 -6.51 -6.36 -14.92
N PRO A 123 -5.74 -6.74 -15.97
CA PRO A 123 -5.74 -6.00 -17.25
C PRO A 123 -7.03 -6.17 -18.04
N SER A 124 -7.75 -7.27 -17.83
CA SER A 124 -9.05 -7.61 -18.40
C SER A 124 -9.76 -8.65 -17.51
N ASP A 125 -10.97 -9.05 -17.87
CA ASP A 125 -11.70 -10.14 -17.22
C ASP A 125 -11.12 -11.53 -17.56
N HIS A 126 -10.18 -11.59 -18.52
CA HIS A 126 -9.55 -12.85 -18.93
C HIS A 126 -8.29 -13.13 -18.12
N PHE A 127 -8.31 -14.22 -17.37
CA PHE A 127 -7.17 -14.63 -16.54
C PHE A 127 -5.87 -14.86 -17.35
N VAL A 128 -5.99 -15.22 -18.62
CA VAL A 128 -4.85 -15.39 -19.52
C VAL A 128 -4.05 -14.09 -19.72
N ASP A 129 -4.73 -12.96 -19.76
CA ASP A 129 -4.05 -11.67 -19.91
C ASP A 129 -3.36 -11.25 -18.59
N LEU A 130 -3.99 -11.56 -17.45
CA LEU A 130 -3.33 -11.41 -16.15
C LEU A 130 -2.04 -12.25 -16.09
N LEU A 131 -2.07 -13.50 -16.55
CA LEU A 131 -0.89 -14.36 -16.59
C LEU A 131 0.21 -13.80 -17.52
N LYS A 132 -0.12 -13.25 -18.68
CA LYS A 132 0.86 -12.61 -19.58
C LYS A 132 1.57 -11.45 -18.87
N VAL A 133 0.80 -10.54 -18.27
CA VAL A 133 1.36 -9.41 -17.50
C VAL A 133 2.20 -9.91 -16.34
N TRP A 134 1.71 -10.89 -15.58
CA TRP A 134 2.43 -11.42 -14.43
C TRP A 134 3.76 -12.05 -14.82
N LYS A 135 3.78 -12.87 -15.88
CA LYS A 135 5.01 -13.47 -16.40
C LYS A 135 6.03 -12.44 -16.88
N ALA A 136 5.57 -11.37 -17.54
CA ALA A 136 6.47 -10.26 -17.90
C ALA A 136 7.07 -9.58 -16.66
N LEU A 137 6.29 -9.38 -15.60
CA LEU A 137 6.79 -8.85 -14.33
C LEU A 137 7.75 -9.78 -13.61
N GLU A 138 7.54 -11.09 -13.66
CA GLU A 138 8.42 -12.11 -13.05
C GLU A 138 9.86 -12.03 -13.58
N THR A 139 10.07 -11.60 -14.82
CA THR A 139 11.40 -11.49 -15.42
C THR A 139 12.31 -10.50 -14.69
N TYR A 140 11.75 -9.60 -13.91
CA TYR A 140 12.48 -8.60 -13.11
C TYR A 140 12.80 -9.06 -11.70
N VAL A 141 12.20 -10.17 -11.24
CA VAL A 141 12.36 -10.65 -9.85
C VAL A 141 13.48 -11.67 -9.77
N PRO A 142 14.38 -11.60 -8.78
CA PRO A 142 14.45 -10.62 -7.69
C PRO A 142 15.35 -9.40 -7.97
N HIS A 143 15.93 -9.30 -9.18
CA HIS A 143 17.07 -8.42 -9.45
C HIS A 143 16.71 -6.93 -9.48
N ARG A 144 15.61 -6.58 -10.14
CA ARG A 144 15.14 -5.19 -10.32
C ARG A 144 13.87 -4.90 -9.52
N ILE A 145 13.11 -5.93 -9.19
CA ILE A 145 11.90 -5.88 -8.37
C ILE A 145 12.02 -6.99 -7.32
N ARG A 146 11.91 -6.63 -6.04
CA ARG A 146 12.08 -7.61 -4.96
C ARG A 146 10.86 -8.47 -4.72
N GLN A 147 9.66 -7.92 -4.92
CA GLN A 147 8.40 -8.66 -4.78
C GLN A 147 7.29 -8.10 -5.68
N LEU A 148 6.32 -8.96 -5.99
CA LEU A 148 5.13 -8.62 -6.77
C LEU A 148 3.87 -8.59 -5.91
N GLY A 149 2.90 -7.78 -6.32
CA GLY A 149 1.57 -7.70 -5.74
C GLY A 149 0.49 -7.45 -6.78
N ILE A 150 -0.76 -7.46 -6.33
CA ILE A 150 -1.92 -7.14 -7.16
C ILE A 150 -2.89 -6.26 -6.36
N SER A 151 -3.58 -5.36 -7.04
CA SER A 151 -4.52 -4.41 -6.46
C SER A 151 -5.87 -4.44 -7.18
N ASN A 152 -6.90 -3.91 -6.52
CA ASN A 152 -8.25 -3.80 -7.08
C ASN A 152 -8.74 -5.14 -7.65
N THR A 153 -8.63 -6.18 -6.86
CA THR A 153 -8.89 -7.57 -7.22
C THR A 153 -9.75 -8.26 -6.15
N ASP A 154 -10.27 -9.42 -6.45
CA ASP A 154 -11.06 -10.22 -5.52
C ASP A 154 -10.37 -11.52 -5.09
N LEU A 155 -10.99 -12.22 -4.14
CA LEU A 155 -10.51 -13.49 -3.61
C LEU A 155 -10.35 -14.56 -4.69
N HIS A 156 -11.27 -14.59 -5.68
CA HIS A 156 -11.23 -15.59 -6.75
C HIS A 156 -9.98 -15.41 -7.62
N VAL A 157 -9.70 -14.20 -8.04
CA VAL A 157 -8.51 -13.87 -8.85
C VAL A 157 -7.23 -14.15 -8.07
N VAL A 158 -7.13 -13.72 -6.81
CA VAL A 158 -5.95 -13.97 -5.97
C VAL A 158 -5.74 -15.46 -5.76
N GLY A 159 -6.82 -16.22 -5.46
CA GLY A 159 -6.74 -17.66 -5.28
C GLY A 159 -6.25 -18.39 -6.53
N ARG A 160 -6.79 -18.02 -7.70
CA ARG A 160 -6.32 -18.55 -8.98
C ARG A 160 -4.84 -18.22 -9.25
N LEU A 161 -4.43 -16.99 -8.97
CA LEU A 161 -3.03 -16.59 -9.16
C LEU A 161 -2.10 -17.38 -8.24
N CYS A 162 -2.45 -17.54 -6.96
CA CYS A 162 -1.64 -18.29 -5.99
C CYS A 162 -1.52 -19.79 -6.29
N THR A 163 -2.50 -20.38 -6.99
CA THR A 163 -2.54 -21.81 -7.31
C THR A 163 -2.15 -22.13 -8.74
N SER A 164 -1.93 -21.12 -9.58
CA SER A 164 -1.54 -21.31 -10.97
C SER A 164 -0.17 -22.00 -11.08
N PRO A 165 -0.05 -23.09 -11.86
CA PRO A 165 1.25 -23.68 -12.17
C PRO A 165 2.08 -22.85 -13.15
N ASP A 166 1.47 -21.85 -13.79
CA ASP A 166 2.08 -21.02 -14.83
C ASP A 166 2.93 -19.88 -14.30
N ILE A 167 2.93 -19.62 -12.99
CA ILE A 167 3.71 -18.56 -12.35
C ILE A 167 4.80 -19.15 -11.44
N SER A 168 5.94 -18.47 -11.40
CA SER A 168 7.09 -18.80 -10.54
C SER A 168 7.17 -17.93 -9.29
N VAL A 169 6.64 -16.70 -9.37
CA VAL A 169 6.66 -15.71 -8.29
C VAL A 169 5.24 -15.50 -7.76
N ARG A 170 4.97 -15.97 -6.55
CA ARG A 170 3.66 -15.75 -5.91
C ARG A 170 3.51 -14.30 -5.44
N PRO A 171 2.27 -13.76 -5.43
CA PRO A 171 2.02 -12.43 -4.89
C PRO A 171 2.42 -12.38 -3.41
N LYS A 172 3.04 -11.26 -3.02
CA LYS A 172 3.40 -10.94 -1.64
C LYS A 172 2.55 -9.82 -1.07
N VAL A 173 1.83 -9.11 -1.94
CA VAL A 173 0.98 -7.97 -1.59
C VAL A 173 -0.35 -8.09 -2.32
N VAL A 174 -1.44 -7.84 -1.59
CA VAL A 174 -2.76 -7.51 -2.13
C VAL A 174 -3.13 -6.12 -1.60
N GLN A 175 -3.44 -5.18 -2.50
CA GLN A 175 -3.75 -3.81 -2.12
C GLN A 175 -5.16 -3.42 -2.57
N ASN A 176 -6.10 -3.32 -1.63
CA ASN A 176 -7.50 -3.03 -1.93
C ASN A 176 -8.08 -1.92 -1.06
N ARG A 177 -9.24 -1.39 -1.49
CA ARG A 177 -10.03 -0.48 -0.67
C ARG A 177 -10.51 -1.18 0.59
N PHE A 178 -10.32 -0.52 1.72
CA PHE A 178 -10.90 -0.97 2.98
C PHE A 178 -12.18 -0.16 3.22
N TYR A 179 -13.35 -0.68 2.81
CA TYR A 179 -14.61 0.07 2.87
C TYR A 179 -15.85 -0.84 2.83
N PRO A 180 -17.06 -0.32 3.16
CA PRO A 180 -18.27 -1.14 3.32
C PRO A 180 -18.69 -1.91 2.08
N ALA A 181 -18.54 -1.33 0.87
CA ALA A 181 -19.04 -1.94 -0.35
C ALA A 181 -18.35 -3.27 -0.70
N THR A 182 -17.13 -3.51 -0.20
CA THR A 182 -16.43 -4.78 -0.31
C THR A 182 -16.45 -5.58 1.00
N ARG A 183 -17.32 -5.20 1.95
CA ARG A 183 -17.37 -5.82 3.29
C ARG A 183 -15.99 -5.83 3.95
N TRP A 184 -15.23 -4.73 3.78
CA TRP A 184 -13.86 -4.55 4.30
C TRP A 184 -12.91 -5.70 3.95
N GLU A 185 -13.17 -6.41 2.86
CA GLU A 185 -12.35 -7.51 2.32
C GLU A 185 -12.12 -8.66 3.33
N VAL A 186 -13.08 -8.95 4.21
CA VAL A 186 -12.94 -9.92 5.31
C VAL A 186 -12.40 -11.26 4.80
N ASP A 187 -13.05 -11.85 3.80
CA ASP A 187 -12.67 -13.17 3.27
C ASP A 187 -11.31 -13.12 2.55
N LEU A 188 -11.05 -12.05 1.79
CA LEU A 188 -9.77 -11.87 1.11
C LEU A 188 -8.62 -11.64 2.10
N ARG A 189 -8.83 -10.86 3.17
CA ARG A 189 -7.84 -10.66 4.24
C ARG A 189 -7.54 -11.97 4.97
N ALA A 190 -8.56 -12.77 5.27
CA ALA A 190 -8.38 -14.09 5.87
C ALA A 190 -7.53 -15.00 4.97
N TYR A 191 -7.82 -15.04 3.68
CA TYR A 191 -7.00 -15.78 2.70
C TYR A 191 -5.56 -15.26 2.64
N CYS A 192 -5.37 -13.94 2.61
CA CYS A 192 -4.04 -13.33 2.61
C CYS A 192 -3.22 -13.74 3.84
N ARG A 193 -3.83 -13.76 5.04
CA ARG A 193 -3.16 -14.22 6.27
C ARG A 193 -2.68 -15.67 6.14
N ILE A 194 -3.54 -16.58 5.65
CA ILE A 194 -3.20 -17.99 5.45
C ILE A 194 -2.05 -18.13 4.45
N GLN A 195 -2.06 -17.36 3.37
CA GLN A 195 -1.03 -17.41 2.31
C GLN A 195 0.23 -16.59 2.64
N ARG A 196 0.29 -15.90 3.78
CA ARG A 196 1.38 -14.98 4.17
C ARG A 196 1.59 -13.87 3.13
N ILE A 197 0.48 -13.31 2.64
CA ILE A 197 0.42 -12.16 1.75
C ILE A 197 0.06 -10.94 2.61
N ALA A 198 0.80 -9.85 2.48
CA ALA A 198 0.47 -8.59 3.14
C ALA A 198 -0.78 -7.97 2.48
N PHE A 199 -1.81 -7.67 3.28
CA PHE A 199 -2.96 -6.90 2.81
C PHE A 199 -2.68 -5.42 3.04
N GLN A 200 -2.72 -4.60 1.99
CA GLN A 200 -2.53 -3.16 2.07
C GLN A 200 -3.87 -2.45 1.87
N ALA A 201 -4.32 -1.78 2.92
CA ALA A 201 -5.60 -1.07 2.98
C ALA A 201 -5.45 0.37 2.52
N PHE A 202 -6.22 0.80 1.53
CA PHE A 202 -6.37 2.21 1.20
C PHE A 202 -7.82 2.70 1.39
N TRP A 203 -8.03 4.03 1.44
CA TRP A 203 -9.29 4.67 1.82
C TRP A 203 -9.74 4.34 3.26
N THR A 204 -8.83 3.96 4.12
CA THR A 204 -9.13 3.54 5.49
C THR A 204 -9.88 4.61 6.29
N LEU A 205 -9.56 5.89 6.12
CA LEU A 205 -10.31 6.99 6.75
C LEU A 205 -11.42 7.50 5.84
N SER A 206 -11.09 7.92 4.61
CA SER A 206 -12.01 8.59 3.70
C SER A 206 -13.16 7.70 3.23
N GLY A 207 -12.96 6.38 3.15
CA GLY A 207 -14.00 5.41 2.80
C GLY A 207 -14.89 4.97 3.97
N ASN A 208 -14.60 5.42 5.20
CA ASN A 208 -15.21 4.87 6.42
C ASN A 208 -15.70 5.94 7.41
N PRO A 209 -16.52 6.90 7.01
CA PRO A 209 -17.03 7.93 7.94
C PRO A 209 -17.87 7.33 9.08
N GLU A 210 -18.53 6.18 8.85
CA GLU A 210 -19.31 5.50 9.88
C GLU A 210 -18.41 4.80 10.90
N LEU A 211 -17.31 4.15 10.45
CA LEU A 211 -16.34 3.54 11.38
C LEU A 211 -15.69 4.59 12.28
N LEU A 212 -15.35 5.77 11.74
CA LEU A 212 -14.81 6.88 12.54
C LEU A 212 -15.76 7.32 13.68
N ARG A 213 -17.08 7.14 13.51
CA ARG A 213 -18.12 7.46 14.50
C ARG A 213 -18.56 6.26 15.33
N SER A 214 -18.04 5.08 15.06
CA SER A 214 -18.43 3.84 15.75
C SER A 214 -18.03 3.83 17.22
N ALA A 215 -18.72 3.01 18.01
CA ALA A 215 -18.48 2.89 19.45
C ALA A 215 -17.05 2.44 19.77
N PRO A 216 -16.52 1.35 19.14
CA PRO A 216 -15.16 0.89 19.45
C PRO A 216 -14.08 1.91 19.13
N VAL A 217 -14.19 2.65 18.00
CA VAL A 217 -13.22 3.70 17.64
C VAL A 217 -13.25 4.86 18.63
N ARG A 218 -14.44 5.35 19.01
CA ARG A 218 -14.56 6.45 19.98
C ARG A 218 -14.09 6.04 21.37
N LYS A 219 -14.43 4.82 21.81
CA LYS A 219 -14.00 4.29 23.10
C LYS A 219 -12.47 4.18 23.17
N LEU A 220 -11.83 3.62 22.14
CA LEU A 220 -10.37 3.55 22.07
C LEU A 220 -9.75 4.95 22.06
N ALA A 221 -10.25 5.86 21.22
CA ALA A 221 -9.75 7.24 21.14
C ALA A 221 -9.78 7.95 22.50
N GLN A 222 -10.89 7.83 23.22
CA GLN A 222 -11.05 8.43 24.55
C GLN A 222 -10.13 7.78 25.59
N SER A 223 -10.07 6.44 25.62
CA SER A 223 -9.31 5.70 26.65
C SER A 223 -7.81 5.84 26.48
N ALA A 224 -7.31 5.85 25.23
CA ALA A 224 -5.89 6.00 24.91
C ALA A 224 -5.48 7.48 24.71
N ALA A 225 -6.39 8.44 24.85
CA ALA A 225 -6.18 9.88 24.63
C ALA A 225 -5.59 10.21 23.24
N ILE A 226 -6.11 9.55 22.18
CA ILE A 226 -5.71 9.73 20.78
C ILE A 226 -6.89 10.23 19.93
N SER A 227 -6.59 10.72 18.72
CA SER A 227 -7.63 11.13 17.78
C SER A 227 -8.41 9.93 17.22
N THR A 228 -9.66 10.13 16.79
CA THR A 228 -10.45 9.05 16.18
C THR A 228 -9.84 8.50 14.86
N PRO A 229 -9.17 9.29 13.99
CA PRO A 229 -8.41 8.74 12.89
C PRO A 229 -7.29 7.77 13.32
N VAL A 230 -6.50 8.15 14.33
CA VAL A 230 -5.43 7.30 14.87
C VAL A 230 -6.01 6.03 15.52
N ALA A 231 -7.14 6.14 16.25
CA ALA A 231 -7.83 4.99 16.83
C ALA A 231 -8.36 4.02 15.75
N LEU A 232 -8.90 4.54 14.63
CA LEU A 232 -9.32 3.68 13.50
C LEU A 232 -8.12 3.01 12.86
N TYR A 233 -7.01 3.72 12.63
CA TYR A 233 -5.77 3.12 12.14
C TYR A 233 -5.27 2.02 13.08
N ALA A 234 -5.27 2.27 14.39
CA ALA A 234 -4.89 1.28 15.38
C ALA A 234 -5.70 -0.02 15.24
N LEU A 235 -7.04 0.08 15.23
CA LEU A 235 -7.92 -1.09 15.10
C LEU A 235 -7.75 -1.83 13.77
N VAL A 236 -7.55 -1.10 12.65
CA VAL A 236 -7.28 -1.74 11.34
C VAL A 236 -5.91 -2.44 11.33
N LEU A 237 -4.89 -1.85 11.95
CA LEU A 237 -3.57 -2.51 12.11
C LEU A 237 -3.64 -3.72 13.05
N GLY A 238 -4.60 -3.74 13.98
CA GLY A 238 -4.90 -4.89 14.84
C GLY A 238 -5.55 -6.08 14.13
N LEU A 239 -5.96 -5.91 12.87
CA LEU A 239 -6.52 -6.99 12.05
C LEU A 239 -5.44 -7.87 11.39
N ASP A 240 -4.36 -8.17 12.02
CA ASP A 240 -3.24 -8.99 11.58
C ASP A 240 -2.97 -9.04 10.06
N GLY A 241 -1.71 -8.88 9.69
CA GLY A 241 -1.28 -8.92 8.28
C GLY A 241 -1.67 -7.69 7.45
N THR A 242 -2.22 -6.64 8.09
CA THR A 242 -2.66 -5.42 7.43
C THR A 242 -1.60 -4.31 7.52
N THR A 243 -1.41 -3.62 6.42
CA THR A 243 -0.62 -2.37 6.28
C THR A 243 -1.57 -1.29 5.78
N ILE A 244 -1.42 -0.05 6.22
CA ILE A 244 -2.27 1.06 5.80
C ILE A 244 -1.51 1.97 4.83
N LEU A 245 -2.18 2.39 3.75
CA LEU A 245 -1.73 3.48 2.91
C LEU A 245 -2.26 4.80 3.51
N ASP A 246 -1.35 5.58 4.06
CA ASP A 246 -1.64 6.90 4.61
C ASP A 246 -1.48 7.97 3.54
N GLY A 247 -2.55 8.69 3.26
CA GLY A 247 -2.59 9.73 2.23
C GLY A 247 -2.55 11.16 2.77
N THR A 248 -2.24 11.37 4.06
CA THR A 248 -2.27 12.71 4.68
C THR A 248 -1.33 13.70 3.98
N MET A 249 -1.71 14.98 3.99
CA MET A 249 -0.87 16.10 3.56
C MET A 249 -0.43 16.98 4.74
N SER A 250 -0.86 16.66 5.96
CA SER A 250 -0.55 17.40 7.18
C SER A 250 0.64 16.78 7.90
N GLU A 251 1.70 17.57 8.15
CA GLU A 251 2.85 17.10 8.94
C GLU A 251 2.47 16.71 10.37
N ILE A 252 1.45 17.35 10.93
CA ILE A 252 0.93 17.00 12.26
C ILE A 252 0.34 15.59 12.22
N HIS A 253 -0.52 15.30 11.25
CA HIS A 253 -1.11 13.97 11.11
C HIS A 253 -0.04 12.91 10.75
N MET A 254 0.95 13.25 9.89
CA MET A 254 2.08 12.35 9.63
C MET A 254 2.77 11.89 10.91
N ALA A 255 3.01 12.83 11.84
CA ALA A 255 3.67 12.53 13.10
C ALA A 255 2.78 11.74 14.07
N GLU A 256 1.47 12.02 14.09
CA GLU A 256 0.49 11.29 14.91
C GLU A 256 0.31 9.86 14.39
N ASP A 257 0.10 9.70 13.08
CA ASP A 257 -0.17 8.41 12.45
C ASP A 257 1.03 7.45 12.58
N LEU A 258 2.26 7.96 12.44
CA LEU A 258 3.47 7.15 12.62
C LEU A 258 3.64 6.60 14.04
N LYS A 259 3.09 7.27 15.05
CA LYS A 259 3.15 6.82 16.45
C LYS A 259 2.07 5.83 16.84
N VAL A 260 1.14 5.52 15.92
CA VAL A 260 -0.03 4.68 16.23
C VAL A 260 0.35 3.37 16.95
N THR A 261 1.37 2.66 16.45
CA THR A 261 1.80 1.37 17.03
C THR A 261 2.42 1.58 18.42
N GLU A 262 3.33 2.55 18.55
CA GLU A 262 3.97 2.88 19.83
C GLU A 262 2.94 3.27 20.89
N THR A 263 1.98 4.11 20.51
CA THR A 263 0.90 4.56 21.40
C THR A 263 0.02 3.39 21.86
N VAL A 264 -0.33 2.46 20.98
CA VAL A 264 -1.07 1.25 21.35
C VAL A 264 -0.26 0.35 22.27
N ASP A 265 1.03 0.14 21.96
CA ASP A 265 1.92 -0.66 22.79
C ASP A 265 2.09 -0.07 24.18
N GLU A 266 2.16 1.27 24.30
CA GLU A 266 2.21 1.96 25.60
C GLU A 266 0.89 1.84 26.37
N PHE A 267 -0.23 2.05 25.69
CA PHE A 267 -1.57 1.95 26.27
C PHE A 267 -1.85 0.54 26.82
N THR A 268 -1.40 -0.50 26.11
CA THR A 268 -1.64 -1.91 26.47
C THR A 268 -0.66 -2.49 27.49
N ARG A 269 0.30 -1.71 28.00
CA ARG A 269 1.20 -2.17 29.09
C ARG A 269 0.48 -2.39 30.42
N GLY A 270 -0.59 -1.65 30.68
CA GLY A 270 -1.44 -1.80 31.87
C GLY A 270 -2.60 -2.77 31.61
N GLU A 271 -3.04 -3.49 32.65
CA GLU A 271 -4.13 -4.47 32.56
C GLU A 271 -5.43 -3.84 32.04
N ASP A 272 -5.81 -2.65 32.52
CA ASP A 272 -7.02 -1.94 32.07
C ASP A 272 -6.92 -1.50 30.60
N GLY A 273 -5.74 -1.09 30.15
CA GLY A 273 -5.46 -0.73 28.77
C GLY A 273 -5.54 -1.94 27.84
N GLN A 274 -4.95 -3.06 28.26
CA GLN A 274 -5.00 -4.31 27.53
C GLN A 274 -6.43 -4.83 27.40
N ALA A 275 -7.21 -4.82 28.49
CA ALA A 275 -8.62 -5.24 28.47
C ALA A 275 -9.46 -4.34 27.56
N THR A 276 -9.24 -3.03 27.64
CA THR A 276 -9.95 -2.05 26.79
C THR A 276 -9.62 -2.23 25.32
N TRP A 277 -8.33 -2.43 24.98
CA TRP A 277 -7.89 -2.71 23.61
C TRP A 277 -8.55 -3.96 23.06
N ALA A 278 -8.49 -5.08 23.79
CA ALA A 278 -9.09 -6.35 23.37
C ALA A 278 -10.60 -6.18 23.11
N ALA A 279 -11.34 -5.57 24.04
CA ALA A 279 -12.76 -5.33 23.86
C ALA A 279 -13.08 -4.43 22.66
N CYS A 280 -12.31 -3.35 22.45
CA CYS A 280 -12.50 -2.49 21.28
C CYS A 280 -12.20 -3.20 19.96
N LEU A 281 -11.16 -4.05 19.92
CA LEU A 281 -10.79 -4.81 18.72
C LEU A 281 -11.86 -5.88 18.40
N ASP A 282 -12.40 -6.57 19.41
CA ASP A 282 -13.46 -7.57 19.22
C ASP A 282 -14.76 -6.92 18.75
N GLU A 283 -15.16 -5.80 19.37
CA GLU A 283 -16.31 -5.02 18.93
C GLU A 283 -16.11 -4.50 17.48
N PHE A 284 -14.89 -4.09 17.13
CA PHE A 284 -14.56 -3.62 15.78
C PHE A 284 -14.62 -4.76 14.75
N LYS A 285 -14.04 -5.92 15.06
CA LYS A 285 -14.14 -7.12 14.22
C LYS A 285 -15.59 -7.52 13.98
N ALA A 286 -16.42 -7.57 15.03
CA ALA A 286 -17.85 -7.86 14.90
C ALA A 286 -18.55 -6.85 13.99
N LEU A 287 -18.22 -5.54 14.12
CA LEU A 287 -18.82 -4.46 13.33
C LEU A 287 -18.52 -4.60 11.84
N ILE A 288 -17.32 -5.03 11.47
CA ILE A 288 -16.93 -5.25 10.06
C ILE A 288 -17.28 -6.66 9.55
N GLY A 289 -17.91 -7.51 10.39
CA GLY A 289 -18.32 -8.85 10.02
C GLY A 289 -17.18 -9.87 10.01
N GLU A 290 -16.09 -9.63 10.71
CA GLU A 290 -15.01 -10.59 10.96
C GLU A 290 -15.32 -11.33 12.26
N SER A 291 -16.12 -12.41 12.17
CA SER A 291 -16.32 -13.36 13.28
C SER A 291 -15.15 -14.36 13.33
N GLU A 292 -14.81 -14.80 14.54
CA GLU A 292 -13.86 -15.87 14.77
C GLU A 292 -14.18 -17.16 14.03
#